data_932a58b3f35778d6c52a7935a03b34fc
#
_entry.id   932a58b3f35778d6c52a7935a03b34fc
#
_cell.length_a   1.000
_cell.length_b   1.000
_cell.length_c   1.000
_cell.angle_alpha   90.00
_cell.angle_beta   90.00
_cell.angle_gamma   90.00
#
_symmetry.space_group_name_H-M   'P 1'
#
loop_
_entity.id
_entity.type
_entity.pdbx_description
1 polymer ?
#
loop_
_entity_poly.entity_id
_entity_poly.type
_entity_poly.pdbx_seq_one_letter_code
_entity_poly.pdbx_strand_id
1 'polypeptide(L)'
;DKEYKATYDYLFDKADTLFYRDQRYFTMKEANGAKVFWGRGNGWVLGGLVQVLNILPEKNKSRAFYQDLFVKMCYRIAPLQGKDGFWHASLLDPASYPSPETSCSGFFVYALAYGVNKGLLPADKFMPVIEKGWNALLSAVEEDGKLGYVQPIGADPKKVTRQMTEVYGPGAFLLAGTEIYRMASGASASAK
;
A
#
# COMPACT_ATOMS: atom_id res chain seq x y z
N ASP A 1 7.10 11.05 -16.29
CA ASP A 1 8.23 11.32 -15.42
C ASP A 1 8.19 12.74 -14.83
N LYS A 2 8.08 13.79 -15.67
CA LYS A 2 8.06 15.20 -15.22
C LYS A 2 6.90 15.47 -14.25
N GLU A 3 5.68 15.10 -14.62
CA GLU A 3 4.48 15.31 -13.80
C GLU A 3 4.54 14.52 -12.49
N TYR A 4 5.05 13.29 -12.54
CA TYR A 4 5.21 12.48 -11.31
C TYR A 4 6.17 13.16 -10.33
N LYS A 5 7.32 13.64 -10.82
CA LYS A 5 8.31 14.32 -9.96
C LYS A 5 7.77 15.65 -9.40
N ALA A 6 7.03 16.42 -10.20
CA ALA A 6 6.36 17.62 -9.71
C ALA A 6 5.33 17.30 -8.61
N THR A 7 4.55 16.23 -8.77
CA THR A 7 3.61 15.75 -7.74
C THR A 7 4.35 15.28 -6.49
N TYR A 8 5.46 14.55 -6.65
CA TYR A 8 6.32 14.15 -5.55
C TYR A 8 6.86 15.37 -4.78
N ASP A 9 7.43 16.35 -5.49
CA ASP A 9 7.98 17.54 -4.84
C ASP A 9 6.93 18.33 -4.07
N TYR A 10 5.66 18.28 -4.50
CA TYR A 10 4.57 19.02 -3.91
C TYR A 10 3.84 18.28 -2.78
N LEU A 11 3.58 16.97 -2.92
CA LEU A 11 2.71 16.20 -2.01
C LEU A 11 3.45 15.25 -1.08
N PHE A 12 4.74 14.94 -1.33
CA PHE A 12 5.48 14.00 -0.51
C PHE A 12 6.02 14.64 0.76
N ASP A 13 5.58 14.15 1.90
CA ASP A 13 6.13 14.56 3.20
C ASP A 13 7.41 13.76 3.48
N LYS A 14 8.56 14.44 3.40
CA LYS A 14 9.88 13.82 3.59
C LYS A 14 10.13 13.33 5.01
N ALA A 15 9.49 13.94 6.01
CA ALA A 15 9.64 13.54 7.41
C ALA A 15 8.88 12.25 7.71
N ASP A 16 7.65 12.15 7.20
CA ASP A 16 6.81 10.97 7.38
C ASP A 16 6.96 9.92 6.26
N THR A 17 7.63 10.27 5.16
CA THR A 17 7.83 9.39 3.99
C THR A 17 6.49 8.87 3.42
N LEU A 18 5.49 9.73 3.39
CA LEU A 18 4.12 9.46 2.95
C LEU A 18 3.62 10.60 2.07
N PHE A 19 2.63 10.32 1.23
CA PHE A 19 1.98 11.33 0.41
C PHE A 19 0.72 11.87 1.07
N TYR A 20 0.59 13.19 1.09
CA TYR A 20 -0.72 13.82 1.26
C TYR A 20 -1.59 13.53 0.04
N ARG A 21 -2.89 13.46 0.26
CA ARG A 21 -3.85 13.29 -0.83
C ARG A 21 -3.86 14.53 -1.75
N ASP A 22 -3.85 15.71 -1.18
CA ASP A 22 -3.74 17.02 -1.83
C ASP A 22 -3.38 18.12 -0.80
N GLN A 23 -3.20 19.36 -1.26
CA GLN A 23 -2.77 20.49 -0.43
C GLN A 23 -3.69 20.82 0.75
N ARG A 24 -4.98 20.45 0.70
CA ARG A 24 -5.93 20.71 1.80
C ARG A 24 -5.52 19.99 3.08
N TYR A 25 -4.78 18.90 2.97
CA TYR A 25 -4.34 18.07 4.09
C TYR A 25 -3.02 18.54 4.72
N PHE A 26 -2.32 19.53 4.17
CA PHE A 26 -1.02 19.99 4.72
C PHE A 26 -1.13 20.53 6.15
N THR A 27 -2.26 21.16 6.48
CA THR A 27 -2.50 21.76 7.80
C THR A 27 -3.48 20.96 8.65
N MET A 28 -4.16 19.98 8.06
CA MET A 28 -5.13 19.15 8.78
C MET A 28 -4.42 18.17 9.72
N LYS A 29 -5.11 17.87 10.82
CA LYS A 29 -4.63 16.92 11.83
C LYS A 29 -5.70 15.89 12.14
N GLU A 30 -5.25 14.69 12.47
CA GLU A 30 -6.07 13.64 13.05
C GLU A 30 -6.40 13.96 14.52
N ALA A 31 -7.31 13.18 15.12
CA ALA A 31 -7.71 13.36 16.51
C ALA A 31 -6.55 13.24 17.51
N ASN A 32 -5.57 12.41 17.19
CA ASN A 32 -4.35 12.24 18.00
C ASN A 32 -3.27 13.34 17.74
N GLY A 33 -3.57 14.35 16.90
CA GLY A 33 -2.65 15.43 16.53
C GLY A 33 -1.67 15.09 15.40
N ALA A 34 -1.68 13.84 14.89
CA ALA A 34 -0.84 13.46 13.75
C ALA A 34 -1.31 14.10 12.44
N LYS A 35 -0.44 14.09 11.42
CA LYS A 35 -0.79 14.49 10.05
C LYS A 35 -1.76 13.48 9.44
N VAL A 36 -2.61 13.94 8.53
CA VAL A 36 -3.58 13.08 7.84
C VAL A 36 -2.93 12.41 6.64
N PHE A 37 -2.66 11.11 6.74
CA PHE A 37 -2.19 10.30 5.63
C PHE A 37 -3.15 9.15 5.37
N TRP A 38 -3.88 9.26 4.28
CA TRP A 38 -4.88 8.28 3.88
C TRP A 38 -4.25 6.98 3.37
N GLY A 39 -4.63 5.85 3.98
CA GLY A 39 -4.09 4.53 3.68
C GLY A 39 -4.24 4.16 2.21
N ARG A 40 -5.46 4.20 1.66
CA ARG A 40 -5.70 3.88 0.25
C ARG A 40 -4.99 4.85 -0.71
N GLY A 41 -4.90 6.14 -0.38
CA GLY A 41 -4.15 7.09 -1.20
C GLY A 41 -2.69 6.67 -1.35
N ASN A 42 -2.02 6.36 -0.25
CA ASN A 42 -0.65 5.84 -0.25
C ASN A 42 -0.54 4.43 -0.87
N GLY A 43 -1.60 3.62 -0.74
CA GLY A 43 -1.72 2.33 -1.42
C GLY A 43 -1.69 2.46 -2.95
N TRP A 44 -2.44 3.41 -3.51
CA TRP A 44 -2.41 3.72 -4.94
C TRP A 44 -1.03 4.18 -5.41
N VAL A 45 -0.33 4.99 -4.60
CA VAL A 45 1.04 5.42 -4.93
C VAL A 45 1.98 4.22 -5.00
N LEU A 46 1.98 3.35 -3.99
CA LEU A 46 2.83 2.14 -3.99
C LEU A 46 2.47 1.17 -5.11
N GLY A 47 1.18 0.90 -5.33
CA GLY A 47 0.73 0.09 -6.46
C GLY A 47 1.15 0.68 -7.82
N GLY A 48 1.05 2.00 -7.96
CA GLY A 48 1.53 2.73 -9.14
C GLY A 48 3.04 2.63 -9.33
N LEU A 49 3.83 2.71 -8.25
CA LEU A 49 5.29 2.54 -8.29
C LEU A 49 5.68 1.13 -8.76
N VAL A 50 4.96 0.09 -8.32
CA VAL A 50 5.17 -1.28 -8.83
C VAL A 50 4.95 -1.33 -10.35
N GLN A 51 3.87 -0.72 -10.86
CA GLN A 51 3.59 -0.69 -12.29
C GLN A 51 4.68 0.07 -13.07
N VAL A 52 5.11 1.22 -12.55
CA VAL A 52 6.21 2.00 -13.16
C VAL A 52 7.49 1.15 -13.22
N LEU A 53 7.87 0.49 -12.13
CA LEU A 53 9.07 -0.34 -12.06
C LEU A 53 9.01 -1.57 -12.96
N ASN A 54 7.82 -2.11 -13.22
CA ASN A 54 7.62 -3.22 -14.16
C ASN A 54 7.81 -2.82 -15.62
N ILE A 55 7.42 -1.59 -15.98
CA ILE A 55 7.41 -1.12 -17.37
C ILE A 55 8.67 -0.34 -17.71
N LEU A 56 9.24 0.38 -16.74
CA LEU A 56 10.38 1.25 -16.97
C LEU A 56 11.64 0.43 -17.27
N PRO A 57 12.32 0.65 -18.42
CA PRO A 57 13.53 -0.08 -18.76
C PRO A 57 14.64 0.05 -17.68
N GLU A 58 15.40 -1.02 -17.48
CA GLU A 58 16.50 -1.06 -16.48
C GLU A 58 17.50 0.10 -16.61
N LYS A 59 17.82 0.49 -17.86
CA LYS A 59 18.77 1.56 -18.16
C LYS A 59 18.15 2.97 -18.14
N ASN A 60 16.86 3.10 -17.78
CA ASN A 60 16.22 4.41 -17.72
C ASN A 60 16.81 5.24 -16.57
N LYS A 61 17.23 6.46 -16.88
CA LYS A 61 17.88 7.39 -15.93
C LYS A 61 17.03 7.74 -14.69
N SER A 62 15.70 7.62 -14.80
CA SER A 62 14.78 7.89 -13.68
C SER A 62 14.47 6.66 -12.84
N ARG A 63 14.92 5.46 -13.23
CA ARG A 63 14.60 4.22 -12.52
C ARG A 63 15.09 4.26 -11.06
N ALA A 64 16.28 4.76 -10.81
CA ALA A 64 16.85 4.89 -9.47
C ALA A 64 15.96 5.74 -8.55
N PHE A 65 15.38 6.84 -9.05
CA PHE A 65 14.44 7.66 -8.30
C PHE A 65 13.20 6.87 -7.87
N TYR A 66 12.58 6.12 -8.79
CA TYR A 66 11.38 5.33 -8.49
C TYR A 66 11.68 4.15 -7.56
N GLN A 67 12.82 3.50 -7.70
CA GLN A 67 13.25 2.44 -6.79
C GLN A 67 13.51 2.97 -5.37
N ASP A 68 14.22 4.09 -5.24
CA ASP A 68 14.50 4.71 -3.95
C ASP A 68 13.21 5.13 -3.23
N LEU A 69 12.29 5.77 -3.94
CA LEU A 69 10.98 6.16 -3.40
C LEU A 69 10.17 4.93 -2.97
N PHE A 70 10.11 3.90 -3.82
CA PHE A 70 9.41 2.64 -3.52
C PHE A 70 9.96 2.01 -2.24
N VAL A 71 11.27 1.84 -2.14
CA VAL A 71 11.92 1.23 -0.97
C VAL A 71 11.65 2.05 0.30
N LYS A 72 11.82 3.37 0.25
CA LYS A 72 11.55 4.26 1.39
C LYS A 72 10.11 4.14 1.89
N MET A 73 9.15 4.16 0.99
CA MET A 73 7.73 4.00 1.34
C MET A 73 7.45 2.61 1.93
N CYS A 74 8.02 1.54 1.38
CA CYS A 74 7.86 0.19 1.93
C CYS A 74 8.40 0.09 3.37
N TYR A 75 9.58 0.66 3.64
CA TYR A 75 10.13 0.72 5.00
C TYR A 75 9.25 1.54 5.95
N ARG A 76 8.58 2.57 5.44
CA ARG A 76 7.65 3.38 6.24
C ARG A 76 6.33 2.67 6.52
N ILE A 77 5.78 1.97 5.53
CA ILE A 77 4.47 1.30 5.62
C ILE A 77 4.53 0.06 6.54
N ALA A 78 5.62 -0.71 6.49
CA ALA A 78 5.71 -1.97 7.24
C ALA A 78 5.44 -1.80 8.75
N PRO A 79 6.04 -0.86 9.50
CA PRO A 79 5.79 -0.67 10.92
C PRO A 79 4.41 -0.07 11.24
N LEU A 80 3.64 0.39 10.24
CA LEU A 80 2.30 0.91 10.42
C LEU A 80 1.21 -0.17 10.35
N GLN A 81 1.59 -1.43 10.14
CA GLN A 81 0.67 -2.55 10.15
C GLN A 81 0.08 -2.76 11.55
N GLY A 82 -1.25 -2.86 11.63
CA GLY A 82 -1.96 -3.12 12.86
C GLY A 82 -1.66 -4.51 13.46
N LYS A 83 -1.99 -4.71 14.73
CA LYS A 83 -1.85 -6.02 15.40
C LYS A 83 -2.73 -7.09 14.74
N ASP A 84 -3.84 -6.69 14.14
CA ASP A 84 -4.78 -7.51 13.37
C ASP A 84 -4.26 -7.91 11.97
N GLY A 85 -3.13 -7.36 11.54
CA GLY A 85 -2.53 -7.63 10.24
C GLY A 85 -2.96 -6.67 9.14
N PHE A 86 -3.97 -5.85 9.37
CA PHE A 86 -4.41 -4.84 8.40
C PHE A 86 -3.64 -3.52 8.56
N TRP A 87 -3.73 -2.70 7.54
CA TRP A 87 -3.57 -1.26 7.66
C TRP A 87 -4.94 -0.61 7.69
N HIS A 88 -5.02 0.55 8.34
CA HIS A 88 -6.26 1.25 8.60
C HIS A 88 -6.42 2.47 7.69
N ALA A 89 -7.62 3.03 7.64
CA ALA A 89 -7.93 4.15 6.75
C ALA A 89 -7.01 5.36 6.98
N SER A 90 -6.69 5.70 8.25
CA SER A 90 -5.62 6.63 8.59
C SER A 90 -4.36 5.88 9.01
N LEU A 91 -3.24 6.18 8.37
CA LEU A 91 -1.97 5.51 8.64
C LEU A 91 -1.33 5.92 9.97
N LEU A 92 -1.58 7.14 10.44
CA LEU A 92 -0.98 7.65 11.69
C LEU A 92 -1.96 7.79 12.84
N ASP A 93 -3.24 7.49 12.63
CA ASP A 93 -4.27 7.46 13.68
C ASP A 93 -5.21 6.25 13.52
N PRO A 94 -4.69 5.02 13.58
CA PRO A 94 -5.53 3.83 13.47
C PRO A 94 -6.56 3.72 14.59
N ALA A 95 -6.32 4.36 15.75
CA ALA A 95 -7.25 4.33 16.87
C ALA A 95 -8.58 5.04 16.57
N SER A 96 -8.56 6.11 15.79
CA SER A 96 -9.77 6.79 15.33
C SER A 96 -10.49 6.04 14.19
N TYR A 97 -9.79 5.11 13.53
CA TYR A 97 -10.30 4.28 12.43
C TYR A 97 -9.99 2.79 12.69
N PRO A 98 -10.57 2.18 13.72
CA PRO A 98 -10.15 0.85 14.20
C PRO A 98 -10.55 -0.30 13.27
N SER A 99 -11.45 -0.06 12.32
CA SER A 99 -11.86 -1.10 11.35
C SER A 99 -10.74 -1.39 10.35
N PRO A 100 -10.61 -2.64 9.88
CA PRO A 100 -9.79 -2.98 8.74
C PRO A 100 -10.07 -2.08 7.52
N GLU A 101 -9.06 -1.84 6.69
CA GLU A 101 -9.27 -1.26 5.36
C GLU A 101 -8.54 -2.14 4.31
N THR A 102 -9.32 -2.97 3.61
CA THR A 102 -8.78 -4.03 2.77
C THR A 102 -8.15 -3.51 1.48
N SER A 103 -8.61 -2.39 0.94
CA SER A 103 -8.03 -1.85 -0.29
C SER A 103 -6.59 -1.34 -0.07
N CYS A 104 -6.33 -0.58 0.99
CA CYS A 104 -4.95 -0.18 1.29
C CYS A 104 -4.07 -1.37 1.68
N SER A 105 -4.60 -2.30 2.49
CA SER A 105 -3.89 -3.50 2.88
C SER A 105 -3.51 -4.36 1.67
N GLY A 106 -4.42 -4.51 0.69
CA GLY A 106 -4.14 -5.21 -0.57
C GLY A 106 -3.00 -4.56 -1.36
N PHE A 107 -3.03 -3.24 -1.54
CA PHE A 107 -1.94 -2.53 -2.23
C PHE A 107 -0.61 -2.63 -1.48
N PHE A 108 -0.62 -2.59 -0.15
CA PHE A 108 0.61 -2.69 0.63
C PHE A 108 1.20 -4.09 0.59
N VAL A 109 0.38 -5.14 0.75
CA VAL A 109 0.85 -6.52 0.57
C VAL A 109 1.39 -6.74 -0.84
N TYR A 110 0.68 -6.24 -1.88
CA TYR A 110 1.15 -6.28 -3.27
C TYR A 110 2.54 -5.66 -3.43
N ALA A 111 2.72 -4.44 -2.93
CA ALA A 111 3.99 -3.73 -3.06
C ALA A 111 5.13 -4.42 -2.28
N LEU A 112 4.87 -4.82 -1.03
CA LEU A 112 5.88 -5.48 -0.20
C LEU A 112 6.30 -6.84 -0.80
N ALA A 113 5.34 -7.66 -1.25
CA ALA A 113 5.60 -8.93 -1.90
C ALA A 113 6.38 -8.76 -3.22
N TYR A 114 5.97 -7.79 -4.05
CA TYR A 114 6.73 -7.41 -5.26
C TYR A 114 8.18 -7.03 -4.92
N GLY A 115 8.37 -6.20 -3.89
CA GLY A 115 9.69 -5.77 -3.47
C GLY A 115 10.61 -6.92 -3.08
N VAL A 116 10.10 -7.92 -2.35
CA VAL A 116 10.83 -9.15 -2.00
C VAL A 116 11.07 -10.00 -3.25
N ASN A 117 10.07 -10.24 -4.09
CA ASN A 117 10.20 -11.02 -5.34
C ASN A 117 11.24 -10.44 -6.30
N LYS A 118 11.44 -9.11 -6.30
CA LYS A 118 12.43 -8.41 -7.14
C LYS A 118 13.77 -8.17 -6.44
N GLY A 119 13.95 -8.63 -5.21
CA GLY A 119 15.18 -8.40 -4.45
C GLY A 119 15.43 -6.93 -4.06
N LEU A 120 14.38 -6.10 -4.11
CA LEU A 120 14.44 -4.69 -3.68
C LEU A 120 14.30 -4.55 -2.15
N LEU A 121 13.68 -5.54 -1.51
CA LEU A 121 13.44 -5.59 -0.07
C LEU A 121 14.01 -6.90 0.50
N PRO A 122 14.69 -6.87 1.67
CA PRO A 122 15.20 -8.08 2.32
C PRO A 122 14.06 -8.96 2.83
N ALA A 123 14.07 -10.24 2.43
CA ALA A 123 13.00 -11.18 2.73
C ALA A 123 12.82 -11.42 4.24
N ASP A 124 13.92 -11.57 4.98
CA ASP A 124 13.91 -11.80 6.43
C ASP A 124 13.14 -10.72 7.21
N LYS A 125 13.21 -9.49 6.74
CA LYS A 125 12.52 -8.35 7.36
C LYS A 125 11.05 -8.23 6.94
N PHE A 126 10.74 -8.48 5.67
CA PHE A 126 9.42 -8.15 5.12
C PHE A 126 8.47 -9.33 5.04
N MET A 127 8.95 -10.58 4.99
CA MET A 127 8.09 -11.78 4.95
C MET A 127 7.09 -11.84 6.10
N PRO A 128 7.47 -11.60 7.39
CA PRO A 128 6.49 -11.65 8.48
C PRO A 128 5.35 -10.63 8.32
N VAL A 129 5.64 -9.44 7.78
CA VAL A 129 4.65 -8.39 7.50
C VAL A 129 3.72 -8.81 6.35
N ILE A 130 4.29 -9.36 5.29
CA ILE A 130 3.56 -9.84 4.10
C ILE A 130 2.61 -10.97 4.49
N GLU A 131 3.10 -12.00 5.16
CA GLU A 131 2.32 -13.17 5.60
C GLU A 131 1.16 -12.76 6.51
N LYS A 132 1.44 -11.91 7.49
CA LYS A 132 0.44 -11.38 8.40
C LYS A 132 -0.63 -10.58 7.66
N GLY A 133 -0.24 -9.70 6.73
CA GLY A 133 -1.15 -8.91 5.91
C GLY A 133 -1.99 -9.77 4.96
N TRP A 134 -1.38 -10.77 4.34
CA TRP A 134 -2.09 -11.70 3.45
C TRP A 134 -3.13 -12.54 4.21
N ASN A 135 -2.77 -13.08 5.37
CA ASN A 135 -3.71 -13.82 6.22
C ASN A 135 -4.88 -12.95 6.69
N ALA A 136 -4.60 -11.68 7.03
CA ALA A 136 -5.63 -10.72 7.35
C ALA A 136 -6.59 -10.47 6.17
N LEU A 137 -6.06 -10.27 4.96
CA LEU A 137 -6.86 -10.09 3.75
C LEU A 137 -7.75 -11.31 3.46
N LEU A 138 -7.23 -12.53 3.64
CA LEU A 138 -8.02 -13.76 3.49
C LEU A 138 -9.19 -13.80 4.47
N SER A 139 -9.01 -13.33 5.71
CA SER A 139 -10.06 -13.29 6.74
C SER A 139 -11.19 -12.30 6.44
N ALA A 140 -10.95 -11.36 5.51
CA ALA A 140 -11.94 -10.39 5.06
C ALA A 140 -12.78 -10.87 3.87
N VAL A 141 -12.46 -12.05 3.32
CA VAL A 141 -13.28 -12.68 2.26
C VAL A 141 -14.46 -13.40 2.92
N GLU A 142 -15.66 -13.08 2.48
CA GLU A 142 -16.90 -13.72 2.93
C GLU A 142 -17.08 -15.12 2.30
N GLU A 143 -17.99 -15.93 2.83
CA GLU A 143 -18.28 -17.26 2.30
C GLU A 143 -18.75 -17.24 0.84
N ASP A 144 -19.42 -16.19 0.41
CA ASP A 144 -19.85 -15.96 -0.98
C ASP A 144 -18.74 -15.42 -1.89
N GLY A 145 -17.51 -15.24 -1.36
CA GLY A 145 -16.36 -14.72 -2.08
C GLY A 145 -16.27 -13.18 -2.12
N LYS A 146 -17.19 -12.45 -1.49
CA LYS A 146 -17.13 -11.00 -1.42
C LYS A 146 -16.01 -10.54 -0.49
N LEU A 147 -15.16 -9.60 -0.95
CA LEU A 147 -14.18 -8.95 -0.09
C LEU A 147 -14.84 -7.78 0.66
N GLY A 148 -14.89 -7.89 1.99
CA GLY A 148 -15.42 -6.86 2.86
C GLY A 148 -14.40 -5.79 3.27
N TYR A 149 -14.84 -4.84 4.09
CA TYR A 149 -14.01 -3.76 4.65
C TYR A 149 -13.30 -2.88 3.60
N VAL A 150 -13.91 -2.69 2.45
CA VAL A 150 -13.40 -1.75 1.43
C VAL A 150 -14.03 -0.39 1.66
N GLN A 151 -13.23 0.60 2.03
CA GLN A 151 -13.72 1.97 2.19
C GLN A 151 -14.34 2.46 0.87
N PRO A 152 -15.58 3.01 0.87
CA PRO A 152 -16.21 3.59 -0.32
C PRO A 152 -15.39 4.72 -0.94
N ILE A 153 -15.74 5.10 -2.17
CA ILE A 153 -15.11 6.22 -2.89
C ILE A 153 -15.07 7.45 -1.99
N GLY A 154 -13.90 8.06 -1.87
CA GLY A 154 -13.67 9.20 -0.99
C GLY A 154 -12.32 9.86 -1.23
N ALA A 155 -11.99 10.81 -0.36
CA ALA A 155 -10.77 11.63 -0.47
C ALA A 155 -9.91 11.60 0.81
N ASP A 156 -10.39 10.99 1.88
CA ASP A 156 -9.80 11.01 3.22
C ASP A 156 -10.14 9.73 4.00
N PRO A 157 -9.51 9.49 5.14
CA PRO A 157 -9.87 8.39 6.02
C PRO A 157 -11.35 8.46 6.42
N LYS A 158 -12.04 7.33 6.34
CA LYS A 158 -13.45 7.16 6.77
C LYS A 158 -13.59 5.84 7.52
N LYS A 159 -14.60 5.76 8.37
CA LYS A 159 -14.99 4.50 9.02
C LYS A 159 -15.45 3.48 7.97
N VAL A 160 -15.01 2.24 8.15
CA VAL A 160 -15.30 1.13 7.25
C VAL A 160 -16.06 0.05 8.01
N THR A 161 -16.98 -0.64 7.37
CA THR A 161 -17.68 -1.80 7.91
C THR A 161 -17.45 -3.03 7.05
N ARG A 162 -17.69 -4.22 7.63
CA ARG A 162 -17.51 -5.50 6.93
C ARG A 162 -18.34 -5.60 5.64
N GLN A 163 -19.51 -4.99 5.60
CA GLN A 163 -20.43 -5.04 4.46
C GLN A 163 -19.97 -4.17 3.27
N MET A 164 -19.12 -3.18 3.53
CA MET A 164 -18.64 -2.27 2.51
C MET A 164 -17.69 -2.98 1.56
N THR A 165 -17.97 -2.87 0.26
CA THR A 165 -17.13 -3.38 -0.83
C THR A 165 -17.19 -2.44 -2.02
N GLU A 166 -16.09 -2.38 -2.78
CA GLU A 166 -15.92 -1.57 -3.99
C GLU A 166 -14.96 -2.29 -4.93
N VAL A 167 -15.12 -2.13 -6.21
CA VAL A 167 -14.39 -2.89 -7.25
C VAL A 167 -12.87 -2.82 -7.16
N TYR A 168 -12.31 -1.74 -6.66
CA TYR A 168 -10.85 -1.59 -6.50
C TYR A 168 -10.29 -2.41 -5.33
N GLY A 169 -11.12 -2.81 -4.34
CA GLY A 169 -10.71 -3.70 -3.25
C GLY A 169 -10.31 -5.09 -3.76
N PRO A 170 -11.22 -5.84 -4.43
CA PRO A 170 -10.86 -7.07 -5.11
C PRO A 170 -9.69 -6.91 -6.10
N GLY A 171 -9.60 -5.79 -6.82
CA GLY A 171 -8.45 -5.52 -7.69
C GLY A 171 -7.12 -5.51 -6.93
N ALA A 172 -7.04 -4.79 -5.81
CA ALA A 172 -5.86 -4.75 -4.96
C ALA A 172 -5.54 -6.12 -4.33
N PHE A 173 -6.58 -6.85 -3.89
CA PHE A 173 -6.47 -8.22 -3.36
C PHE A 173 -5.87 -9.18 -4.40
N LEU A 174 -6.37 -9.16 -5.63
CA LEU A 174 -5.88 -10.01 -6.72
C LEU A 174 -4.44 -9.67 -7.12
N LEU A 175 -4.08 -8.39 -7.14
CA LEU A 175 -2.69 -7.97 -7.35
C LEU A 175 -1.77 -8.52 -6.25
N ALA A 176 -2.18 -8.43 -4.98
CA ALA A 176 -1.45 -9.02 -3.86
C ALA A 176 -1.32 -10.55 -4.04
N GLY A 177 -2.43 -11.24 -4.32
CA GLY A 177 -2.46 -12.69 -4.54
C GLY A 177 -1.54 -13.13 -5.66
N THR A 178 -1.40 -12.33 -6.73
CA THR A 178 -0.45 -12.62 -7.83
C THR A 178 1.00 -12.62 -7.35
N GLU A 179 1.41 -11.67 -6.51
CA GLU A 179 2.78 -11.64 -5.99
C GLU A 179 3.02 -12.72 -4.93
N ILE A 180 2.02 -13.02 -4.09
CA ILE A 180 2.07 -14.14 -3.13
C ILE A 180 2.22 -15.48 -3.88
N TYR A 181 1.45 -15.68 -4.96
CA TYR A 181 1.57 -16.88 -5.79
C TYR A 181 2.97 -17.03 -6.41
N ARG A 182 3.54 -15.94 -6.95
CA ARG A 182 4.92 -15.94 -7.47
C ARG A 182 5.93 -16.33 -6.39
N MET A 183 5.76 -15.81 -5.20
CA MET A 183 6.61 -16.09 -4.05
C MET A 183 6.54 -17.58 -3.65
N ALA A 184 5.34 -18.14 -3.56
CA ALA A 184 5.11 -19.54 -3.19
C ALA A 184 5.58 -20.53 -4.26
N SER A 185 5.47 -20.17 -5.54
CA SER A 185 5.86 -21.04 -6.67
C SER A 185 7.36 -21.03 -6.97
N GLY A 186 8.16 -20.23 -6.26
CA GLY A 186 9.58 -20.04 -6.56
C GLY A 186 9.83 -19.39 -7.93
N ALA A 187 8.77 -18.92 -8.59
CA ALA A 187 8.81 -18.20 -9.84
C ALA A 187 9.32 -16.77 -9.60
N SER A 188 10.56 -16.64 -9.14
CA SER A 188 11.26 -15.35 -9.25
C SER A 188 11.24 -15.01 -10.74
N ALA A 189 10.71 -13.83 -11.08
CA ALA A 189 10.62 -13.40 -12.46
C ALA A 189 12.04 -13.36 -13.03
N SER A 190 12.40 -14.43 -13.75
CA SER A 190 13.46 -14.34 -14.75
C SER A 190 13.02 -13.26 -15.73
N ALA A 191 13.67 -12.10 -15.63
CA ALA A 191 13.50 -11.01 -16.56
C ALA A 191 13.76 -11.56 -17.97
N LYS A 192 12.76 -11.45 -18.84
CA LYS A 192 12.95 -11.47 -20.29
C LYS A 192 13.14 -10.05 -20.76
#